data_9f43c64ddff7dd57c73cd759d9e2bd82
#
_entry.id   9f43c64ddff7dd57c73cd759d9e2bd82
#
_cell.length_a   1.000
_cell.length_b   1.000
_cell.length_c   1.000
_cell.angle_alpha   90.00
_cell.angle_beta   90.00
_cell.angle_gamma   90.00
#
_symmetry.space_group_name_H-M   'P 1'
#
loop_
_entity.id
_entity.type
_entity.pdbx_description
1 polymer ?
#
loop_
_entity_poly.entity_id
_entity_poly.type
_entity_poly.pdbx_seq_one_letter_code
_entity_poly.pdbx_strand_id
1 'polypeptide(L)'
;MKAFLKSIDERVWLSIENGWEKPTTAIGEWTTAQKEVASFNSKAMNTIFNAVSMEEFKRISNVEIAHTAWNILQIVHEGTKAVKINKLQQLTSRFERIRMSNDESFDEFYAKLNDIVNFAFNLSEV
;
A
#
# COMPACT_ATOMS: atom_id res chain seq x y z
N MET A 1 -1.24 9.01 0.58
CA MET A 1 -1.38 8.94 2.06
C MET A 1 -0.36 9.75 2.81
N LYS A 2 0.93 9.68 2.46
CA LYS A 2 2.00 10.44 3.11
C LYS A 2 1.73 11.96 3.12
N ALA A 3 1.40 12.54 1.96
CA ALA A 3 1.10 13.96 1.84
C ALA A 3 -0.11 14.37 2.67
N PHE A 4 -1.13 13.51 2.72
CA PHE A 4 -2.34 13.71 3.53
C PHE A 4 -2.01 13.73 5.03
N LEU A 5 -1.22 12.78 5.51
CA LEU A 5 -0.79 12.70 6.90
C LEU A 5 0.01 13.93 7.30
N LYS A 6 0.94 14.37 6.46
CA LYS A 6 1.72 15.59 6.68
C LYS A 6 0.85 16.86 6.72
N SER A 7 -0.21 16.90 5.90
CA SER A 7 -1.11 18.06 5.84
C SER A 7 -1.95 18.23 7.10
N ILE A 8 -2.24 17.14 7.81
CA ILE A 8 -3.01 17.18 9.06
C ILE A 8 -2.16 17.75 10.20
N ASP A 9 -1.00 17.14 10.45
CA ASP A 9 -0.05 17.55 11.46
C ASP A 9 1.29 16.88 11.17
N GLU A 10 2.34 17.67 11.03
CA GLU A 10 3.67 17.17 10.78
C GLU A 10 4.17 16.23 11.89
N ARG A 11 3.76 16.49 13.15
CA ARG A 11 4.09 15.64 14.30
C ARG A 11 3.46 14.26 14.19
N VAL A 12 2.28 14.17 13.60
CA VAL A 12 1.61 12.88 13.33
C VAL A 12 2.44 12.07 12.34
N TRP A 13 2.92 12.70 11.29
CA TRP A 13 3.81 12.04 10.33
C TRP A 13 5.14 11.60 10.96
N LEU A 14 5.75 12.44 11.79
CA LEU A 14 6.97 12.09 12.51
C LEU A 14 6.79 10.88 13.42
N SER A 15 5.63 10.73 14.02
CA SER A 15 5.27 9.55 14.82
C SER A 15 5.30 8.26 13.98
N ILE A 16 4.90 8.33 12.73
CA ILE A 16 4.95 7.20 11.80
C ILE A 16 6.39 6.91 11.36
N GLU A 17 7.12 7.96 11.00
CA GLU A 17 8.48 7.84 10.47
C GLU A 17 9.49 7.35 11.52
N ASN A 18 9.45 7.93 12.71
CA ASN A 18 10.41 7.64 13.78
C ASN A 18 9.98 6.48 14.68
N GLY A 19 8.69 6.12 14.67
CA GLY A 19 8.13 5.11 15.53
C GLY A 19 7.83 5.64 16.94
N TRP A 20 7.25 4.78 17.74
CA TRP A 20 6.90 5.05 19.13
C TRP A 20 7.11 3.80 19.95
N GLU A 21 7.83 3.93 21.05
CA GLU A 21 7.99 2.88 22.03
C GLU A 21 7.01 3.11 23.18
N LYS A 22 6.09 2.16 23.36
CA LYS A 22 5.15 2.22 24.48
C LYS A 22 5.92 2.12 25.80
N PRO A 23 5.74 3.09 26.72
CA PRO A 23 6.38 3.00 28.03
C PRO A 23 5.97 1.71 28.77
N THR A 24 6.90 1.13 29.49
CA THR A 24 6.66 -0.10 30.27
C THR A 24 5.96 0.17 31.59
N THR A 25 5.90 1.42 32.03
CA THR A 25 5.20 1.86 33.25
C THR A 25 3.69 1.94 33.04
N ALA A 26 2.92 1.97 34.11
CA ALA A 26 1.48 2.17 34.06
C ALA A 26 1.14 3.54 33.46
N ILE A 27 0.01 3.65 32.77
CA ILE A 27 -0.42 4.91 32.11
C ILE A 27 -0.48 6.07 33.09
N GLY A 28 -0.89 5.83 34.34
CA GLY A 28 -0.94 6.85 35.37
C GLY A 28 0.43 7.44 35.77
N GLU A 29 1.51 6.72 35.46
CA GLU A 29 2.88 7.12 35.77
C GLU A 29 3.58 7.80 34.58
N TRP A 30 2.93 7.86 33.42
CA TRP A 30 3.52 8.50 32.24
C TRP A 30 3.69 10.00 32.45
N THR A 31 4.82 10.51 31.96
CA THR A 31 5.05 11.95 31.91
C THR A 31 4.13 12.63 30.90
N THR A 32 3.97 13.94 31.00
CA THR A 32 3.19 14.72 30.02
C THR A 32 3.74 14.54 28.61
N ALA A 33 5.06 14.53 28.46
CA ALA A 33 5.70 14.31 27.16
C ALA A 33 5.38 12.91 26.60
N GLN A 34 5.39 11.87 27.43
CA GLN A 34 5.04 10.51 27.02
C GLN A 34 3.58 10.40 26.57
N LYS A 35 2.66 11.05 27.30
CA LYS A 35 1.24 11.08 26.92
C LYS A 35 1.02 11.82 25.61
N GLU A 36 1.74 12.89 25.36
CA GLU A 36 1.66 13.65 24.11
C GLU A 36 2.11 12.84 22.92
N VAL A 37 3.24 12.15 23.03
CA VAL A 37 3.76 11.26 21.96
C VAL A 37 2.78 10.12 21.70
N ALA A 38 2.21 9.52 22.73
CA ALA A 38 1.18 8.48 22.60
C ALA A 38 -0.07 9.01 21.89
N SER A 39 -0.46 10.25 22.15
CA SER A 39 -1.57 10.92 21.47
C SER A 39 -1.31 11.07 19.97
N PHE A 40 -0.11 11.44 19.57
CA PHE A 40 0.26 11.52 18.13
C PHE A 40 0.22 10.16 17.46
N ASN A 41 0.67 9.11 18.13
CA ASN A 41 0.56 7.75 17.62
C ASN A 41 -0.91 7.35 17.41
N SER A 42 -1.78 7.66 18.37
CA SER A 42 -3.21 7.36 18.26
C SER A 42 -3.87 8.11 17.10
N LYS A 43 -3.53 9.37 16.92
CA LYS A 43 -4.03 10.17 15.77
C LYS A 43 -3.54 9.60 14.44
N ALA A 44 -2.29 9.19 14.39
CA ALA A 44 -1.73 8.56 13.19
C ALA A 44 -2.45 7.24 12.88
N MET A 45 -2.69 6.39 13.87
CA MET A 45 -3.44 5.13 13.70
C MET A 45 -4.85 5.38 13.18
N ASN A 46 -5.58 6.31 13.79
CA ASN A 46 -6.94 6.65 13.34
C ASN A 46 -6.95 7.16 11.91
N THR A 47 -6.00 7.98 11.53
CA THR A 47 -5.89 8.50 10.17
C THR A 47 -5.62 7.38 9.18
N ILE A 48 -4.71 6.47 9.50
CA ILE A 48 -4.41 5.30 8.67
C ILE A 48 -5.66 4.42 8.53
N PHE A 49 -6.35 4.09 9.62
CA PHE A 49 -7.56 3.26 9.59
C PHE A 49 -8.65 3.86 8.72
N ASN A 50 -8.82 5.17 8.73
CA ASN A 50 -9.81 5.84 7.90
C ASN A 50 -9.45 5.93 6.42
N ALA A 51 -8.17 5.81 6.09
CA ALA A 51 -7.67 5.99 4.73
C ALA A 51 -7.50 4.68 3.96
N VAL A 52 -7.52 3.52 4.64
CA VAL A 52 -7.27 2.22 4.02
C VAL A 52 -8.56 1.48 3.66
N SER A 53 -8.44 0.51 2.75
CA SER A 53 -9.54 -0.39 2.40
C SER A 53 -9.83 -1.37 3.54
N MET A 54 -10.97 -2.07 3.47
CA MET A 54 -11.33 -3.08 4.47
C MET A 54 -10.31 -4.22 4.52
N GLU A 55 -9.77 -4.63 3.40
CA GLU A 55 -8.76 -5.69 3.36
C GLU A 55 -7.45 -5.25 4.02
N GLU A 56 -7.00 -4.05 3.75
CA GLU A 56 -5.81 -3.47 4.39
C GLU A 56 -6.04 -3.26 5.88
N PHE A 57 -7.22 -2.79 6.27
CA PHE A 57 -7.61 -2.62 7.67
C PHE A 57 -7.49 -3.95 8.45
N LYS A 58 -7.96 -5.04 7.89
CA LYS A 58 -7.86 -6.36 8.55
C LYS A 58 -6.43 -6.77 8.86
N ARG A 59 -5.48 -6.35 8.05
CA ARG A 59 -4.06 -6.67 8.23
C ARG A 59 -3.41 -5.90 9.37
N ILE A 60 -3.93 -4.71 9.69
CA ILE A 60 -3.36 -3.81 10.69
C ILE A 60 -4.26 -3.57 11.89
N SER A 61 -5.43 -4.22 11.95
CA SER A 61 -6.42 -3.99 13.02
C SER A 61 -5.92 -4.29 14.43
N ASN A 62 -4.96 -5.20 14.56
CA ASN A 62 -4.36 -5.57 15.85
C ASN A 62 -3.08 -4.80 16.18
N VAL A 63 -2.66 -3.87 15.33
CA VAL A 63 -1.43 -3.11 15.49
C VAL A 63 -1.73 -1.83 16.28
N GLU A 64 -0.95 -1.57 17.32
CA GLU A 64 -1.10 -0.36 18.16
C GLU A 64 -0.16 0.77 17.76
N ILE A 65 0.90 0.48 17.04
CA ILE A 65 1.95 1.42 16.69
C ILE A 65 1.86 1.83 15.22
N ALA A 66 1.66 3.11 14.96
CA ALA A 66 1.48 3.64 13.61
C ALA A 66 2.66 3.35 12.68
N HIS A 67 3.89 3.40 13.17
CA HIS A 67 5.08 3.04 12.41
C HIS A 67 5.02 1.59 11.90
N THR A 68 4.62 0.65 12.76
CA THR A 68 4.47 -0.76 12.39
C THR A 68 3.36 -0.95 11.37
N ALA A 69 2.20 -0.31 11.57
CA ALA A 69 1.09 -0.37 10.62
C ALA A 69 1.51 0.17 9.24
N TRP A 70 2.21 1.30 9.21
CA TRP A 70 2.72 1.88 7.97
C TRP A 70 3.67 0.94 7.24
N ASN A 71 4.59 0.31 7.96
CA ASN A 71 5.55 -0.65 7.38
C ASN A 71 4.84 -1.88 6.79
N ILE A 72 3.83 -2.41 7.48
CA ILE A 72 3.02 -3.52 6.97
C ILE A 72 2.33 -3.13 5.66
N LEU A 73 1.72 -1.95 5.60
CA LEU A 73 1.08 -1.45 4.39
C LEU A 73 2.08 -1.26 3.24
N GLN A 74 3.27 -0.77 3.51
CA GLN A 74 4.32 -0.62 2.51
C GLN A 74 4.74 -1.98 1.92
N ILE A 75 4.93 -2.98 2.75
CA ILE A 75 5.27 -4.35 2.32
C ILE A 75 4.17 -4.93 1.44
N VAL A 76 2.91 -4.76 1.83
CA VAL A 76 1.75 -5.23 1.07
C VAL A 76 1.69 -4.53 -0.30
N HIS A 77 1.89 -3.23 -0.35
CA HIS A 77 1.90 -2.48 -1.60
C HIS A 77 3.05 -2.88 -2.53
N GLU A 78 4.24 -3.09 -1.98
CA GLU A 78 5.39 -3.57 -2.75
C GLU A 78 5.14 -4.96 -3.31
N GLY A 79 4.58 -5.87 -2.51
CA GLY A 79 4.21 -7.22 -2.95
C GLY A 79 3.17 -7.18 -4.07
N THR A 80 2.15 -6.35 -3.94
CA THR A 80 1.14 -6.16 -4.99
C THR A 80 1.77 -5.61 -6.26
N LYS A 81 2.68 -4.66 -6.14
CA LYS A 81 3.41 -4.06 -7.25
C LYS A 81 4.26 -5.09 -7.98
N ALA A 82 4.98 -5.94 -7.24
CA ALA A 82 5.78 -7.03 -7.81
C ALA A 82 4.91 -8.04 -8.59
N VAL A 83 3.75 -8.42 -8.04
CA VAL A 83 2.78 -9.29 -8.71
C VAL A 83 2.29 -8.66 -10.01
N LYS A 84 1.96 -7.37 -10.01
CA LYS A 84 1.55 -6.64 -11.22
C LYS A 84 2.63 -6.63 -12.29
N ILE A 85 3.88 -6.37 -11.89
CA ILE A 85 5.03 -6.38 -12.81
C ILE A 85 5.21 -7.77 -13.43
N ASN A 86 5.13 -8.83 -12.63
CA ASN A 86 5.24 -10.20 -13.14
C ASN A 86 4.14 -10.53 -14.13
N LYS A 87 2.89 -10.16 -13.84
CA LYS A 87 1.77 -10.36 -14.78
C LYS A 87 1.97 -9.59 -16.08
N LEU A 88 2.45 -8.36 -15.97
CA LEU A 88 2.74 -7.54 -17.15
C LEU A 88 3.84 -8.14 -18.01
N GLN A 89 4.90 -8.68 -17.40
CA GLN A 89 5.98 -9.39 -18.11
C GLN A 89 5.46 -10.63 -18.82
N GLN A 90 4.59 -11.42 -18.17
CA GLN A 90 3.96 -12.58 -18.79
C GLN A 90 3.12 -12.20 -20.01
N LEU A 91 2.36 -11.10 -19.91
CA LEU A 91 1.57 -10.60 -21.03
C LEU A 91 2.45 -10.09 -22.18
N THR A 92 3.55 -9.43 -21.87
CA THR A 92 4.52 -8.97 -22.86
C THR A 92 5.13 -10.16 -23.62
N SER A 93 5.49 -11.24 -22.90
CA SER A 93 6.00 -12.46 -23.50
C SER A 93 4.97 -13.12 -24.42
N ARG A 94 3.70 -13.16 -24.02
CA ARG A 94 2.60 -13.66 -24.86
C ARG A 94 2.44 -12.82 -26.12
N PHE A 95 2.50 -11.52 -25.99
CA PHE A 95 2.39 -10.59 -27.11
C PHE A 95 3.53 -10.83 -28.13
N GLU A 96 4.75 -11.00 -27.67
CA GLU A 96 5.89 -11.31 -28.54
C GLU A 96 5.71 -12.62 -29.28
N ARG A 97 5.20 -13.67 -28.62
CA ARG A 97 4.88 -14.96 -29.26
C ARG A 97 3.81 -14.81 -30.33
N ILE A 98 2.76 -14.04 -30.04
CA ILE A 98 1.68 -13.76 -31.00
C ILE A 98 2.25 -13.06 -32.23
N ARG A 99 3.11 -12.06 -32.02
CA ARG A 99 3.74 -11.32 -33.10
C ARG A 99 4.61 -12.18 -33.99
N MET A 100 5.20 -13.25 -33.46
CA MET A 100 6.03 -14.20 -34.20
C MET A 100 5.23 -15.29 -34.90
N SER A 101 3.94 -15.44 -34.63
CA SER A 101 3.06 -16.43 -35.26
C SER A 101 2.55 -15.88 -36.59
N ASN A 102 2.95 -16.56 -37.71
CA ASN A 102 2.54 -16.15 -39.05
C ASN A 102 1.17 -16.70 -39.48
N ASP A 103 0.57 -17.57 -38.68
CA ASP A 103 -0.69 -18.25 -38.99
C ASP A 103 -1.92 -17.59 -38.38
N GLU A 104 -1.73 -16.52 -37.67
CA GLU A 104 -2.78 -15.85 -36.97
C GLU A 104 -3.50 -14.82 -37.85
N SER A 105 -4.85 -14.85 -37.86
CA SER A 105 -5.62 -13.81 -38.54
C SER A 105 -5.46 -12.46 -37.88
N PHE A 106 -5.65 -11.39 -38.66
CA PHE A 106 -5.61 -10.04 -38.16
C PHE A 106 -6.62 -9.82 -37.02
N ASP A 107 -7.82 -10.37 -37.15
CA ASP A 107 -8.88 -10.23 -36.13
C ASP A 107 -8.50 -10.91 -34.81
N GLU A 108 -7.92 -12.11 -34.89
CA GLU A 108 -7.44 -12.83 -33.70
C GLU A 108 -6.30 -12.05 -33.00
N PHE A 109 -5.37 -11.56 -33.79
CA PHE A 109 -4.26 -10.74 -33.29
C PHE A 109 -4.78 -9.48 -32.62
N TYR A 110 -5.72 -8.80 -33.24
CA TYR A 110 -6.31 -7.56 -32.71
C TYR A 110 -7.08 -7.80 -31.39
N ALA A 111 -7.83 -8.90 -31.30
CA ALA A 111 -8.55 -9.28 -30.10
C ALA A 111 -7.58 -9.54 -28.93
N LYS A 112 -6.51 -10.28 -29.19
CA LYS A 112 -5.46 -10.55 -28.17
C LYS A 112 -4.75 -9.27 -27.74
N LEU A 113 -4.46 -8.38 -28.68
CA LEU A 113 -3.86 -7.08 -28.39
C LEU A 113 -4.77 -6.25 -27.48
N ASN A 114 -6.06 -6.21 -27.76
CA ASN A 114 -7.04 -5.51 -26.93
C ASN A 114 -7.09 -6.07 -25.50
N ASP A 115 -7.07 -7.39 -25.34
CA ASP A 115 -7.07 -8.04 -24.04
C ASP A 115 -5.83 -7.63 -23.23
N ILE A 116 -4.67 -7.57 -23.85
CA ILE A 116 -3.41 -7.15 -23.22
C ILE A 116 -3.49 -5.69 -22.81
N VAL A 117 -3.97 -4.80 -23.67
CA VAL A 117 -4.12 -3.38 -23.40
C VAL A 117 -5.09 -3.15 -22.24
N ASN A 118 -6.25 -3.82 -22.25
CA ASN A 118 -7.25 -3.72 -21.19
C ASN A 118 -6.71 -4.22 -19.85
N PHE A 119 -5.98 -5.31 -19.85
CA PHE A 119 -5.35 -5.84 -18.64
C PHE A 119 -4.31 -4.87 -18.09
N ALA A 120 -3.45 -4.30 -18.93
CA ALA A 120 -2.46 -3.31 -18.53
C ALA A 120 -3.12 -2.04 -17.97
N PHE A 121 -4.21 -1.60 -18.57
CA PHE A 121 -5.01 -0.47 -18.09
C PHE A 121 -5.59 -0.74 -16.70
N ASN A 122 -6.17 -1.91 -16.48
CA ASN A 122 -6.71 -2.30 -15.17
C ASN A 122 -5.62 -2.35 -14.09
N LEU A 123 -4.40 -2.77 -14.44
CA LEU A 123 -3.27 -2.75 -13.51
C LEU A 123 -2.85 -1.33 -13.10
N SER A 124 -3.03 -0.35 -13.98
CA SER A 124 -2.63 1.04 -13.71
C SER A 124 -3.59 1.78 -12.79
N GLU A 125 -4.83 1.30 -12.64
CA GLU A 125 -5.86 1.93 -11.80
C GLU A 125 -5.75 1.61 -10.31
N VAL A 126 -4.88 0.71 -9.91
CA VAL A 126 -4.78 0.24 -8.52
C VAL A 126 -3.69 0.98 -7.74
#